data_29dc0c3ac8b1ac413449683ba5fb393d
#
_entry.id   29dc0c3ac8b1ac413449683ba5fb393d
#
_cell.length_a   1.000
_cell.length_b   1.000
_cell.length_c   1.000
_cell.angle_alpha   90.00
_cell.angle_beta   90.00
_cell.angle_gamma   90.00
#
_symmetry.space_group_name_H-M   'P 1'
#
loop_
_entity.id
_entity.type
_entity.pdbx_description
1 polymer ?
#
loop_
_entity_poly.entity_id
_entity_poly.type
_entity_poly.pdbx_seq_one_letter_code
_entity_poly.pdbx_strand_id
1 'polypeptide(L)'
;MSDSRDNSVEPDGLPASCFVTRFAPSPSGLLHRGHAFSALTAFEAARAEAGRFLLRIEDIDAERCRPEFEAAIYEDLTWLGLAWESPVRRQSEHMAEYEGAVRRRREVGLVYRCFRTRKEVLQEIARAPHGPEPDPFRGAPLLPAEEQSRLERGEPFAWRLSLDAARARLGRMYDQLAFLVVAAPGDEVDFEMAPLEPELLGDVVLARKGLGVAYHLAVVVDDALQGVTEVIRGEDLTQ
;
A
#
# COMPACT_ATOMS: atom_id res chain seq x y z
N MET A 1 32.03 48.99 -13.91
CA MET A 1 31.83 48.15 -12.73
C MET A 1 30.36 47.93 -12.56
N SER A 2 29.87 46.91 -13.19
CA SER A 2 28.47 46.50 -13.10
C SER A 2 28.44 44.99 -12.86
N ASP A 3 28.09 44.66 -11.65
CA ASP A 3 27.99 43.31 -11.13
C ASP A 3 26.64 42.75 -11.56
N SER A 4 26.64 41.94 -12.61
CA SER A 4 25.47 41.20 -13.06
C SER A 4 25.42 39.86 -12.36
N ARG A 5 24.68 39.78 -11.24
CA ARG A 5 24.34 38.51 -10.60
C ARG A 5 23.36 37.80 -11.48
N ASP A 6 23.86 36.76 -12.08
CA ASP A 6 23.06 35.73 -12.76
C ASP A 6 22.16 35.06 -11.72
N ASN A 7 20.87 35.29 -11.83
CA ASN A 7 19.83 34.71 -10.98
C ASN A 7 19.15 33.56 -11.75
N SER A 8 19.93 32.53 -12.07
CA SER A 8 19.41 31.29 -12.59
C SER A 8 18.63 30.59 -11.49
N VAL A 9 17.31 30.78 -11.49
CA VAL A 9 16.36 29.99 -10.71
C VAL A 9 16.36 28.58 -11.30
N GLU A 10 16.95 27.64 -10.60
CA GLU A 10 16.79 26.22 -10.90
C GLU A 10 15.31 25.85 -10.73
N PRO A 11 14.71 24.99 -11.61
CA PRO A 11 13.34 24.57 -11.47
C PRO A 11 13.19 23.68 -10.23
N ASP A 12 12.33 24.11 -9.34
CA ASP A 12 11.73 23.40 -8.20
C ASP A 12 12.52 22.19 -7.68
N GLY A 13 13.54 22.50 -6.89
CA GLY A 13 14.23 21.50 -6.10
C GLY A 13 13.27 20.93 -5.06
N LEU A 14 12.83 19.70 -5.26
CA LEU A 14 12.55 18.83 -4.13
C LEU A 14 13.84 18.84 -3.29
N PRO A 15 13.79 19.16 -1.98
CA PRO A 15 14.97 19.10 -1.14
C PRO A 15 15.61 17.73 -1.28
N ALA A 16 16.91 17.66 -1.44
CA ALA A 16 17.69 16.46 -1.60
C ALA A 16 17.17 15.38 -0.66
N SER A 17 16.75 14.24 -1.22
CA SER A 17 16.20 13.02 -0.61
C SER A 17 15.71 13.21 0.83
N CYS A 18 14.52 13.79 1.00
CA CYS A 18 13.92 13.82 2.32
C CYS A 18 13.51 12.37 2.65
N PHE A 19 14.28 11.73 3.51
CA PHE A 19 13.94 10.41 4.03
C PHE A 19 12.61 10.51 4.80
N VAL A 20 11.59 9.86 4.31
CA VAL A 20 10.26 9.88 4.91
C VAL A 20 9.81 8.46 5.17
N THR A 21 9.64 8.13 6.43
CA THR A 21 9.06 6.85 6.84
C THR A 21 7.79 7.07 7.65
N ARG A 22 7.07 5.99 7.94
CA ARG A 22 5.83 6.03 8.70
C ARG A 22 5.65 4.80 9.58
N PHE A 23 4.96 4.98 10.69
CA PHE A 23 4.27 3.93 11.40
C PHE A 23 2.76 4.06 11.15
N ALA A 24 2.12 2.98 10.73
CA ALA A 24 0.74 3.03 10.23
C ALA A 24 -0.11 1.91 10.84
N PRO A 25 -0.44 2.00 12.14
CA PRO A 25 -1.20 0.99 12.84
C PRO A 25 -2.70 1.07 12.53
N SER A 26 -3.36 -0.10 12.52
CA SER A 26 -4.82 -0.19 12.55
C SER A 26 -5.31 -0.22 14.00
N PRO A 27 -6.26 0.64 14.41
CA PRO A 27 -6.79 0.67 15.78
C PRO A 27 -7.82 -0.45 16.02
N SER A 28 -7.44 -1.70 15.69
CA SER A 28 -8.27 -2.90 15.83
C SER A 28 -7.95 -3.71 17.11
N GLY A 29 -7.02 -3.24 17.91
CA GLY A 29 -6.56 -3.80 19.18
C GLY A 29 -5.45 -2.96 19.78
N LEU A 30 -5.00 -3.33 20.98
CA LEU A 30 -3.85 -2.70 21.63
C LEU A 30 -2.54 -3.02 20.91
N LEU A 31 -1.57 -2.11 20.98
CA LEU A 31 -0.24 -2.36 20.48
C LEU A 31 0.45 -3.47 21.28
N HIS A 32 1.33 -4.20 20.64
CA HIS A 32 2.18 -5.20 21.26
C HIS A 32 3.66 -4.93 20.94
N ARG A 33 4.58 -5.72 21.52
CA ARG A 33 6.02 -5.50 21.36
C ARG A 33 6.49 -5.41 19.91
N GLY A 34 5.91 -6.19 19.01
CA GLY A 34 6.24 -6.12 17.57
C GLY A 34 5.87 -4.78 16.96
N HIS A 35 4.71 -4.21 17.33
CA HIS A 35 4.32 -2.86 16.90
C HIS A 35 5.27 -1.79 17.46
N ALA A 36 5.65 -1.89 18.74
CA ALA A 36 6.62 -0.98 19.36
C ALA A 36 7.98 -1.05 18.67
N PHE A 37 8.46 -2.25 18.39
CA PHE A 37 9.72 -2.47 17.66
C PHE A 37 9.66 -1.82 16.27
N SER A 38 8.61 -2.08 15.50
CA SER A 38 8.43 -1.51 14.17
C SER A 38 8.36 0.02 14.19
N ALA A 39 7.64 0.60 15.17
CA ALA A 39 7.52 2.04 15.31
C ALA A 39 8.88 2.67 15.68
N LEU A 40 9.60 2.10 16.63
CA LEU A 40 10.93 2.56 17.06
C LEU A 40 11.94 2.46 15.90
N THR A 41 11.97 1.35 15.17
CA THR A 41 12.87 1.18 14.03
C THR A 41 12.61 2.22 12.96
N ALA A 42 11.34 2.48 12.61
CA ALA A 42 10.99 3.49 11.63
C ALA A 42 11.34 4.91 12.11
N PHE A 43 11.12 5.23 13.39
CA PHE A 43 11.46 6.51 13.98
C PHE A 43 12.97 6.75 14.01
N GLU A 44 13.75 5.77 14.48
CA GLU A 44 15.20 5.88 14.56
C GLU A 44 15.84 5.99 13.17
N ALA A 45 15.32 5.26 12.17
CA ALA A 45 15.76 5.39 10.79
C ALA A 45 15.55 6.82 10.26
N ALA A 46 14.35 7.39 10.45
CA ALA A 46 14.09 8.78 10.07
C ALA A 46 15.00 9.76 10.81
N ARG A 47 15.24 9.55 12.11
CA ARG A 47 16.11 10.40 12.92
C ARG A 47 17.56 10.36 12.46
N ALA A 48 18.08 9.18 12.12
CA ALA A 48 19.45 9.00 11.64
C ALA A 48 19.73 9.79 10.34
N GLU A 49 18.74 9.86 9.47
CA GLU A 49 18.81 10.55 8.17
C GLU A 49 18.34 12.01 8.22
N ALA A 50 18.09 12.56 9.43
CA ALA A 50 17.45 13.87 9.61
C ALA A 50 16.15 14.00 8.78
N GLY A 51 15.45 12.89 8.60
CA GLY A 51 14.24 12.73 7.82
C GLY A 51 12.96 12.97 8.63
N ARG A 52 11.86 12.54 8.06
CA ARG A 52 10.52 12.72 8.62
C ARG A 52 9.93 11.39 9.06
N PHE A 53 9.30 11.37 10.23
CA PHE A 53 8.52 10.25 10.74
C PHE A 53 7.05 10.62 10.82
N LEU A 54 6.22 9.86 10.12
CA LEU A 54 4.77 10.07 10.05
C LEU A 54 4.02 9.02 10.87
N LEU A 55 2.92 9.43 11.47
CA LEU A 55 1.92 8.53 12.00
C LEU A 55 0.69 8.56 11.09
N ARG A 56 0.17 7.40 10.72
CA ARG A 56 -1.09 7.24 10.00
C ARG A 56 -1.97 6.23 10.70
N ILE A 57 -3.25 6.52 10.84
CA ILE A 57 -4.24 5.61 11.41
C ILE A 57 -4.97 4.89 10.28
N GLU A 58 -4.83 3.56 10.23
CA GLU A 58 -5.43 2.72 9.19
C GLU A 58 -6.75 2.12 9.68
N ASP A 59 -7.80 2.93 9.67
CA ASP A 59 -9.11 2.69 10.27
C ASP A 59 -10.24 2.46 9.26
N ILE A 60 -9.92 1.98 8.05
CA ILE A 60 -10.94 1.69 7.01
C ILE A 60 -11.86 0.52 7.37
N ASP A 61 -11.46 -0.37 8.28
CA ASP A 61 -12.28 -1.46 8.79
C ASP A 61 -13.06 -1.00 10.03
N ALA A 62 -14.18 -0.33 9.79
CA ALA A 62 -15.02 0.21 10.85
C ALA A 62 -15.62 -0.87 11.79
N GLU A 63 -15.65 -2.14 11.38
CA GLU A 63 -16.16 -3.23 12.23
C GLU A 63 -15.18 -3.58 13.35
N ARG A 64 -13.88 -3.49 13.09
CA ARG A 64 -12.81 -3.86 14.04
C ARG A 64 -12.17 -2.66 14.72
N CYS A 65 -12.14 -1.50 14.07
CA CYS A 65 -11.52 -0.30 14.61
C CYS A 65 -12.36 0.32 15.73
N ARG A 66 -11.69 0.77 16.79
CA ARG A 66 -12.30 1.36 17.97
C ARG A 66 -11.54 2.63 18.39
N PRO A 67 -12.27 3.71 18.79
CA PRO A 67 -11.64 4.95 19.26
C PRO A 67 -10.72 4.76 20.47
N GLU A 68 -11.07 3.83 21.37
CA GLU A 68 -10.24 3.51 22.54
C GLU A 68 -8.88 2.91 22.16
N PHE A 69 -8.81 2.10 21.09
CA PHE A 69 -7.55 1.57 20.59
C PHE A 69 -6.72 2.65 19.89
N GLU A 70 -7.38 3.59 19.21
CA GLU A 70 -6.67 4.72 18.63
C GLU A 70 -6.08 5.62 19.71
N ALA A 71 -6.83 5.93 20.76
CA ALA A 71 -6.32 6.69 21.89
C ALA A 71 -5.12 6.00 22.54
N ALA A 72 -5.19 4.67 22.72
CA ALA A 72 -4.08 3.89 23.26
C ALA A 72 -2.84 3.93 22.35
N ILE A 73 -2.99 3.95 21.01
CA ILE A 73 -1.87 4.11 20.09
C ILE A 73 -1.10 5.40 20.37
N TYR A 74 -1.80 6.53 20.51
CA TYR A 74 -1.16 7.81 20.81
C TYR A 74 -0.47 7.81 22.18
N GLU A 75 -1.11 7.20 23.19
CA GLU A 75 -0.56 7.09 24.54
C GLU A 75 0.71 6.24 24.54
N ASP A 76 0.66 5.03 23.96
CA ASP A 76 1.79 4.09 23.89
C ASP A 76 2.99 4.68 23.14
N LEU A 77 2.75 5.33 21.98
CA LEU A 77 3.83 5.95 21.19
C LEU A 77 4.45 7.14 21.93
N THR A 78 3.64 7.93 22.64
CA THR A 78 4.13 9.03 23.48
C THR A 78 4.97 8.48 24.65
N TRP A 79 4.51 7.42 25.29
CA TRP A 79 5.26 6.74 26.37
C TRP A 79 6.60 6.18 25.89
N LEU A 80 6.67 5.70 24.65
CA LEU A 80 7.93 5.28 24.02
C LEU A 80 8.85 6.46 23.63
N GLY A 81 8.42 7.70 23.83
CA GLY A 81 9.19 8.89 23.49
C GLY A 81 9.23 9.21 22.01
N LEU A 82 8.30 8.66 21.22
CA LEU A 82 8.19 8.92 19.79
C LEU A 82 7.44 10.23 19.55
N ALA A 83 7.91 11.01 18.57
CA ALA A 83 7.25 12.21 18.08
C ALA A 83 7.01 12.08 16.57
N TRP A 84 5.86 12.53 16.10
CA TRP A 84 5.44 12.47 14.71
C TRP A 84 4.87 13.81 14.24
N GLU A 85 4.74 13.97 12.93
CA GLU A 85 4.16 15.17 12.35
C GLU A 85 2.64 15.21 12.46
N SER A 86 2.12 16.43 12.58
CA SER A 86 0.68 16.70 12.57
C SER A 86 0.29 17.44 11.29
N PRO A 87 -0.94 17.24 10.77
CA PRO A 87 -1.99 16.38 11.30
C PRO A 87 -1.74 14.90 11.00
N VAL A 88 -2.19 14.01 11.89
CA VAL A 88 -2.18 12.57 11.64
C VAL A 88 -3.26 12.24 10.61
N ARG A 89 -2.87 11.54 9.54
CA ARG A 89 -3.82 11.10 8.51
C ARG A 89 -4.59 9.88 8.99
N ARG A 90 -5.93 9.93 8.86
CA ARG A 90 -6.84 8.81 9.16
C ARG A 90 -7.48 8.34 7.87
N GLN A 91 -7.36 7.06 7.58
CA GLN A 91 -7.82 6.54 6.29
C GLN A 91 -9.33 6.67 6.09
N SER A 92 -10.12 6.51 7.15
CA SER A 92 -11.59 6.65 7.08
C SER A 92 -12.07 8.02 6.61
N GLU A 93 -11.27 9.07 6.78
CA GLU A 93 -11.57 10.44 6.36
C GLU A 93 -11.27 10.71 4.89
N HIS A 94 -10.62 9.76 4.19
CA HIS A 94 -10.10 9.95 2.83
C HIS A 94 -10.66 8.94 1.80
N MET A 95 -11.79 8.32 2.08
CA MET A 95 -12.39 7.30 1.22
C MET A 95 -12.61 7.77 -0.23
N ALA A 96 -12.98 9.05 -0.43
CA ALA A 96 -13.19 9.62 -1.76
C ALA A 96 -11.89 9.66 -2.60
N GLU A 97 -10.73 9.81 -1.98
CA GLU A 97 -9.43 9.79 -2.67
C GLU A 97 -9.12 8.38 -3.19
N TYR A 98 -9.39 7.35 -2.38
CA TYR A 98 -9.19 5.96 -2.75
C TYR A 98 -10.16 5.51 -3.85
N GLU A 99 -11.43 5.91 -3.77
CA GLU A 99 -12.42 5.68 -4.83
C GLU A 99 -12.00 6.36 -6.14
N GLY A 100 -11.47 7.58 -6.04
CA GLY A 100 -10.86 8.29 -7.16
C GLY A 100 -9.68 7.53 -7.76
N ALA A 101 -8.87 6.89 -6.93
CA ALA A 101 -7.75 6.07 -7.38
C ALA A 101 -8.21 4.81 -8.12
N VAL A 102 -9.28 4.12 -7.66
CA VAL A 102 -9.90 3.00 -8.39
C VAL A 102 -10.42 3.47 -9.74
N ARG A 103 -11.14 4.61 -9.76
CA ARG A 103 -11.72 5.18 -10.99
C ARG A 103 -10.64 5.46 -12.05
N ARG A 104 -9.56 6.14 -11.67
CA ARG A 104 -8.43 6.41 -12.58
C ARG A 104 -7.81 5.13 -13.15
N ARG A 105 -7.68 4.08 -12.33
CA ARG A 105 -7.14 2.79 -12.78
C ARG A 105 -8.08 2.05 -13.71
N ARG A 106 -9.39 2.22 -13.51
CA ARG A 106 -10.41 1.71 -14.41
C ARG A 106 -10.36 2.39 -15.78
N GLU A 107 -10.23 3.71 -15.81
CA GLU A 107 -10.16 4.51 -17.05
C GLU A 107 -8.99 4.09 -17.95
N VAL A 108 -7.90 3.64 -17.36
CA VAL A 108 -6.72 3.14 -18.09
C VAL A 108 -6.68 1.61 -18.23
N GLY A 109 -7.76 0.91 -17.89
CA GLY A 109 -7.90 -0.53 -18.10
C GLY A 109 -7.07 -1.42 -17.17
N LEU A 110 -6.55 -0.88 -16.06
CA LEU A 110 -5.74 -1.64 -15.09
C LEU A 110 -6.56 -2.44 -14.09
N VAL A 111 -7.86 -2.18 -13.96
CA VAL A 111 -8.75 -2.91 -13.05
C VAL A 111 -9.99 -3.39 -13.79
N TYR A 112 -10.50 -4.52 -13.34
CA TYR A 112 -11.72 -5.13 -13.87
C TYR A 112 -12.66 -5.55 -12.73
N ARG A 113 -13.96 -5.75 -13.05
CA ARG A 113 -14.94 -6.27 -12.10
C ARG A 113 -14.88 -7.78 -12.06
N CYS A 114 -14.63 -8.33 -10.88
CA CYS A 114 -14.70 -9.75 -10.60
C CYS A 114 -15.96 -10.06 -9.79
N PHE A 115 -16.88 -10.79 -10.36
CA PHE A 115 -18.14 -11.20 -9.72
C PHE A 115 -18.03 -12.52 -8.96
N ARG A 116 -16.83 -13.12 -8.89
CA ARG A 116 -16.58 -14.35 -8.17
C ARG A 116 -16.47 -14.09 -6.68
N THR A 117 -17.06 -14.95 -5.89
CA THR A 117 -16.91 -14.95 -4.44
C THR A 117 -15.51 -15.44 -4.03
N ARG A 118 -15.10 -15.12 -2.80
CA ARG A 118 -13.84 -15.66 -2.24
C ARG A 118 -13.80 -17.19 -2.29
N LYS A 119 -14.94 -17.84 -2.02
CA LYS A 119 -15.05 -19.31 -2.04
C LYS A 119 -14.82 -19.88 -3.44
N GLU A 120 -15.43 -19.27 -4.45
CA GLU A 120 -15.26 -19.69 -5.86
C GLU A 120 -13.81 -19.48 -6.32
N VAL A 121 -13.18 -18.35 -5.96
CA VAL A 121 -11.76 -18.09 -6.26
C VAL A 121 -10.87 -19.16 -5.63
N LEU A 122 -11.07 -19.47 -4.34
CA LEU A 122 -10.29 -20.51 -3.66
C LEU A 122 -10.52 -21.91 -4.25
N GLN A 123 -11.75 -22.23 -4.69
CA GLN A 123 -12.04 -23.50 -5.35
C GLN A 123 -11.38 -23.59 -6.73
N GLU A 124 -11.26 -22.49 -7.45
CA GLU A 124 -10.58 -22.46 -8.75
C GLU A 124 -9.08 -22.69 -8.59
N ILE A 125 -8.47 -21.98 -7.64
CA ILE A 125 -7.05 -22.18 -7.28
C ILE A 125 -6.80 -23.65 -6.89
N ALA A 126 -7.67 -24.25 -6.09
CA ALA A 126 -7.55 -25.65 -5.66
C ALA A 126 -7.77 -26.68 -6.78
N ARG A 127 -8.40 -26.29 -7.89
CA ARG A 127 -8.65 -27.16 -9.05
C ARG A 127 -7.61 -27.00 -10.17
N ALA A 128 -6.74 -26.00 -10.08
CA ALA A 128 -5.68 -25.81 -11.06
C ALA A 128 -4.75 -27.03 -11.08
N PRO A 129 -4.30 -27.50 -12.27
CA PRO A 129 -3.44 -28.67 -12.37
C PRO A 129 -2.10 -28.38 -11.66
N HIS A 130 -1.70 -29.36 -10.89
CA HIS A 130 -0.69 -29.32 -9.85
C HIS A 130 0.72 -28.89 -10.26
N GLY A 131 1.16 -27.74 -9.71
CA GLY A 131 2.56 -27.54 -9.29
C GLY A 131 2.67 -27.73 -7.75
N PRO A 132 3.86 -27.65 -7.16
CA PRO A 132 4.07 -27.76 -5.73
C PRO A 132 3.37 -26.65 -4.90
N GLU A 133 2.95 -25.56 -5.54
CA GLU A 133 2.18 -24.46 -4.96
C GLU A 133 0.95 -24.14 -5.82
N PRO A 134 -0.20 -23.76 -5.20
CA PRO A 134 -1.39 -23.38 -5.94
C PRO A 134 -1.15 -22.11 -6.75
N ASP A 135 -1.50 -22.15 -8.05
CA ASP A 135 -1.45 -20.96 -8.90
C ASP A 135 -2.32 -19.82 -8.34
N PRO A 136 -1.79 -18.61 -8.21
CA PRO A 136 -2.57 -17.47 -7.73
C PRO A 136 -3.67 -17.11 -8.73
N PHE A 137 -4.75 -16.53 -8.19
CA PHE A 137 -5.91 -16.20 -9.01
C PHE A 137 -5.57 -15.17 -10.11
N ARG A 138 -5.86 -15.54 -11.35
CA ARG A 138 -5.85 -14.68 -12.52
C ARG A 138 -7.24 -14.64 -13.15
N GLY A 139 -7.76 -13.44 -13.36
CA GLY A 139 -9.06 -13.27 -13.99
C GLY A 139 -8.97 -12.42 -15.24
N ALA A 140 -10.09 -12.34 -15.95
CA ALA A 140 -10.22 -11.47 -17.10
C ALA A 140 -11.49 -10.63 -16.98
N PRO A 141 -11.51 -9.42 -17.60
CA PRO A 141 -12.76 -8.68 -17.77
C PRO A 141 -13.81 -9.54 -18.48
N LEU A 142 -15.04 -9.45 -18.02
CA LEU A 142 -16.16 -10.05 -18.74
C LEU A 142 -16.44 -9.30 -20.05
N LEU A 143 -17.13 -9.98 -20.97
CA LEU A 143 -17.68 -9.29 -22.15
C LEU A 143 -18.64 -8.19 -21.69
N PRO A 144 -18.68 -7.04 -22.38
CA PRO A 144 -19.49 -5.89 -21.93
C PRO A 144 -20.98 -6.22 -21.71
N ALA A 145 -21.57 -7.06 -22.57
CA ALA A 145 -22.96 -7.48 -22.43
C ALA A 145 -23.21 -8.36 -21.19
N GLU A 146 -22.29 -9.26 -20.87
CA GLU A 146 -22.37 -10.10 -19.67
C GLU A 146 -22.16 -9.27 -18.41
N GLU A 147 -21.16 -8.39 -18.40
CA GLU A 147 -20.90 -7.49 -17.29
C GLU A 147 -22.12 -6.62 -16.99
N GLN A 148 -22.71 -6.02 -18.03
CA GLN A 148 -23.91 -5.20 -17.89
C GLN A 148 -25.08 -5.98 -17.33
N SER A 149 -25.34 -7.21 -17.83
CA SER A 149 -26.41 -8.07 -17.33
C SER A 149 -26.24 -8.40 -15.83
N ARG A 150 -25.01 -8.67 -15.38
CA ARG A 150 -24.73 -8.93 -13.96
C ARG A 150 -24.93 -7.68 -13.09
N LEU A 151 -24.54 -6.50 -13.59
CA LEU A 151 -24.78 -5.23 -12.91
C LEU A 151 -26.27 -4.91 -12.76
N GLU A 152 -27.08 -5.17 -13.79
CA GLU A 152 -28.54 -5.00 -13.76
C GLU A 152 -29.23 -5.93 -12.76
N ARG A 153 -28.72 -7.16 -12.58
CA ARG A 153 -29.15 -8.07 -11.53
C ARG A 153 -28.68 -7.68 -10.13
N GLY A 154 -27.87 -6.62 -10.02
CA GLY A 154 -27.35 -6.14 -8.74
C GLY A 154 -26.27 -7.02 -8.12
N GLU A 155 -25.68 -7.95 -8.89
CA GLU A 155 -24.67 -8.88 -8.38
C GLU A 155 -23.50 -8.14 -7.72
N PRO A 156 -23.01 -8.59 -6.56
CA PRO A 156 -21.84 -8.01 -5.92
C PRO A 156 -20.58 -8.32 -6.73
N PHE A 157 -19.62 -7.39 -6.69
CA PHE A 157 -18.34 -7.58 -7.36
C PHE A 157 -17.20 -6.96 -6.56
N ALA A 158 -15.98 -7.41 -6.85
CA ALA A 158 -14.76 -6.77 -6.41
C ALA A 158 -14.05 -6.14 -7.61
N TRP A 159 -13.39 -5.00 -7.40
CA TRP A 159 -12.39 -4.47 -8.31
C TRP A 159 -11.07 -5.19 -8.08
N ARG A 160 -10.53 -5.81 -9.11
CA ARG A 160 -9.22 -6.46 -9.06
C ARG A 160 -8.24 -5.76 -9.99
N LEU A 161 -7.00 -5.68 -9.56
CA LEU A 161 -5.88 -5.31 -10.43
C LEU A 161 -5.67 -6.44 -11.45
N SER A 162 -5.59 -6.09 -12.72
CA SER A 162 -5.17 -7.03 -13.77
C SER A 162 -3.65 -6.97 -13.89
N LEU A 163 -2.95 -8.01 -13.48
CA LEU A 163 -1.50 -8.09 -13.63
C LEU A 163 -1.09 -8.15 -15.10
N ASP A 164 -1.89 -8.79 -15.95
CA ASP A 164 -1.64 -8.81 -17.40
C ASP A 164 -1.69 -7.40 -18.01
N ALA A 165 -2.70 -6.60 -17.62
CA ALA A 165 -2.78 -5.21 -18.06
C ALA A 165 -1.64 -4.35 -17.48
N ALA A 166 -1.25 -4.59 -16.23
CA ALA A 166 -0.13 -3.91 -15.61
C ALA A 166 1.19 -4.24 -16.32
N ARG A 167 1.43 -5.52 -16.62
CA ARG A 167 2.60 -5.98 -17.37
C ARG A 167 2.65 -5.39 -18.77
N ALA A 168 1.53 -5.42 -19.49
CA ALA A 168 1.44 -4.82 -20.82
C ALA A 168 1.73 -3.31 -20.79
N ARG A 169 1.29 -2.60 -19.76
CA ARG A 169 1.48 -1.15 -19.61
C ARG A 169 2.90 -0.78 -19.24
N LEU A 170 3.52 -1.52 -18.34
CA LEU A 170 4.89 -1.27 -17.85
C LEU A 170 5.96 -1.80 -18.81
N GLY A 171 5.62 -2.80 -19.62
CA GLY A 171 6.58 -3.45 -20.53
C GLY A 171 7.81 -3.95 -19.75
N ARG A 172 9.01 -3.60 -20.22
CA ARG A 172 10.26 -4.03 -19.58
C ARG A 172 10.42 -3.58 -18.13
N MET A 173 9.78 -2.49 -17.73
CA MET A 173 9.84 -2.02 -16.34
C MET A 173 9.16 -2.99 -15.37
N TYR A 174 8.20 -3.77 -15.85
CA TYR A 174 7.52 -4.76 -15.00
C TYR A 174 8.50 -5.83 -14.48
N ASP A 175 9.37 -6.32 -15.35
CA ASP A 175 10.35 -7.35 -15.01
C ASP A 175 11.56 -6.79 -14.22
N GLN A 176 11.63 -5.46 -14.06
CA GLN A 176 12.65 -4.75 -13.29
C GLN A 176 12.13 -4.26 -11.93
N LEU A 177 10.86 -4.56 -11.60
CA LEU A 177 10.33 -4.21 -10.28
C LEU A 177 11.09 -4.97 -9.20
N ALA A 178 11.62 -4.23 -8.24
CA ALA A 178 12.38 -4.76 -7.14
C ALA A 178 12.22 -3.86 -5.91
N PHE A 179 12.55 -4.39 -4.76
CA PHE A 179 12.63 -3.61 -3.52
C PHE A 179 13.98 -3.88 -2.85
N LEU A 180 14.41 -2.92 -2.05
CA LEU A 180 15.64 -3.03 -1.28
C LEU A 180 15.33 -3.70 0.05
N VAL A 181 16.00 -4.81 0.33
CA VAL A 181 16.00 -5.43 1.65
C VAL A 181 17.19 -4.88 2.43
N VAL A 182 16.94 -4.40 3.62
CA VAL A 182 17.98 -3.91 4.53
C VAL A 182 18.03 -4.86 5.72
N ALA A 183 19.20 -5.40 6.01
CA ALA A 183 19.40 -6.22 7.20
C ALA A 183 19.11 -5.45 8.49
N ALA A 184 18.74 -6.15 9.56
CA ALA A 184 18.44 -5.53 10.85
C ALA A 184 19.65 -4.74 11.39
N PRO A 185 19.42 -3.65 12.14
CA PRO A 185 20.51 -2.87 12.74
C PRO A 185 21.39 -3.76 13.64
N GLY A 186 22.68 -3.83 13.34
CA GLY A 186 23.68 -4.58 14.10
C GLY A 186 24.56 -5.51 13.27
N ASP A 187 24.10 -5.91 12.09
CA ASP A 187 24.95 -6.58 11.10
C ASP A 187 25.61 -5.54 10.17
N GLU A 188 26.69 -5.91 9.49
CA GLU A 188 27.18 -5.08 8.38
C GLU A 188 26.00 -4.85 7.45
N VAL A 189 25.70 -3.58 7.16
CA VAL A 189 24.53 -3.18 6.35
C VAL A 189 24.70 -3.79 4.97
N ASP A 190 24.13 -4.94 4.77
CA ASP A 190 24.08 -5.58 3.46
C ASP A 190 22.73 -5.19 2.81
N PHE A 191 22.85 -4.54 1.67
CA PHE A 191 21.68 -4.14 0.87
C PHE A 191 21.49 -5.15 -0.24
N GLU A 192 20.41 -5.89 -0.18
CA GLU A 192 20.04 -6.83 -1.22
C GLU A 192 18.84 -6.30 -2.02
N MET A 193 18.97 -6.27 -3.34
CA MET A 193 17.85 -6.02 -4.24
C MET A 193 17.07 -7.30 -4.43
N ALA A 194 15.90 -7.39 -3.84
CA ALA A 194 14.98 -8.50 -4.04
C ALA A 194 14.03 -8.21 -5.21
N PRO A 195 13.90 -9.09 -6.20
CA PRO A 195 12.93 -8.92 -7.27
C PRO A 195 11.52 -8.98 -6.71
N LEU A 196 10.63 -8.12 -7.22
CA LEU A 196 9.22 -8.23 -6.94
C LEU A 196 8.62 -9.32 -7.84
N GLU A 197 7.91 -10.25 -7.25
CA GLU A 197 7.24 -11.35 -7.95
C GLU A 197 5.70 -11.21 -7.86
N PRO A 198 5.09 -10.24 -8.59
CA PRO A 198 3.64 -9.98 -8.50
C PRO A 198 2.81 -11.21 -8.87
N GLU A 199 3.38 -12.10 -9.68
CA GLU A 199 2.79 -13.35 -10.11
C GLU A 199 2.38 -14.23 -8.93
N LEU A 200 3.11 -14.22 -7.82
CA LEU A 200 2.82 -15.00 -6.63
C LEU A 200 1.54 -14.54 -5.90
N LEU A 201 1.16 -13.28 -6.08
CA LEU A 201 -0.02 -12.71 -5.45
C LEU A 201 -1.28 -12.82 -6.33
N GLY A 202 -1.09 -12.89 -7.65
CA GLY A 202 -2.19 -12.85 -8.62
C GLY A 202 -2.91 -11.50 -8.65
N ASP A 203 -4.12 -11.52 -9.18
CA ASP A 203 -4.95 -10.31 -9.31
C ASP A 203 -5.56 -9.94 -7.96
N VAL A 204 -4.91 -9.02 -7.25
CA VAL A 204 -5.33 -8.58 -5.91
C VAL A 204 -6.61 -7.75 -5.94
N VAL A 205 -7.40 -7.85 -4.87
CA VAL A 205 -8.61 -7.04 -4.68
C VAL A 205 -8.21 -5.64 -4.22
N LEU A 206 -8.66 -4.61 -4.95
CA LEU A 206 -8.43 -3.20 -4.60
C LEU A 206 -9.64 -2.52 -3.96
N ALA A 207 -10.85 -2.96 -4.31
CA ALA A 207 -12.09 -2.46 -3.71
C ALA A 207 -13.24 -3.47 -3.87
N ARG A 208 -14.31 -3.31 -3.06
CA ARG A 208 -15.52 -4.12 -3.14
C ARG A 208 -16.75 -3.22 -3.19
N LYS A 209 -17.74 -3.56 -4.01
CA LYS A 209 -19.01 -2.83 -4.07
C LYS A 209 -19.66 -2.81 -2.68
N GLY A 210 -19.90 -1.61 -2.14
CA GLY A 210 -20.60 -1.43 -0.87
C GLY A 210 -19.75 -1.69 0.40
N LEU A 211 -18.52 -2.20 0.27
CA LEU A 211 -17.63 -2.48 1.40
C LEU A 211 -16.38 -1.57 1.42
N GLY A 212 -16.29 -0.63 0.48
CA GLY A 212 -15.17 0.30 0.39
C GLY A 212 -13.93 -0.28 -0.29
N VAL A 213 -12.79 0.38 -0.05
CA VAL A 213 -11.50 0.02 -0.63
C VAL A 213 -10.75 -0.99 0.22
N ALA A 214 -9.88 -1.76 -0.41
CA ALA A 214 -9.00 -2.68 0.29
C ALA A 214 -7.75 -1.95 0.83
N TYR A 215 -7.18 -2.47 1.90
CA TYR A 215 -5.93 -2.02 2.49
C TYR A 215 -4.82 -1.80 1.45
N HIS A 216 -4.61 -2.75 0.56
CA HIS A 216 -3.58 -2.68 -0.48
C HIS A 216 -3.63 -1.43 -1.36
N LEU A 217 -4.83 -0.89 -1.62
CA LEU A 217 -4.96 0.35 -2.38
C LEU A 217 -4.74 1.57 -1.48
N ALA A 218 -5.35 1.58 -0.30
CA ALA A 218 -5.30 2.73 0.59
C ALA A 218 -3.86 3.06 1.01
N VAL A 219 -3.09 2.05 1.42
CA VAL A 219 -1.69 2.24 1.83
C VAL A 219 -0.83 2.80 0.72
N VAL A 220 -0.96 2.30 -0.52
CA VAL A 220 -0.17 2.78 -1.66
C VAL A 220 -0.53 4.22 -2.03
N VAL A 221 -1.83 4.56 -1.97
CA VAL A 221 -2.29 5.93 -2.24
C VAL A 221 -1.76 6.88 -1.18
N ASP A 222 -1.84 6.50 0.10
CA ASP A 222 -1.39 7.34 1.20
C ASP A 222 0.12 7.51 1.22
N ASP A 223 0.88 6.44 1.03
CA ASP A 223 2.34 6.51 0.98
C ASP A 223 2.80 7.46 -0.14
N ALA A 224 2.15 7.40 -1.32
CA ALA A 224 2.43 8.32 -2.42
C ALA A 224 2.04 9.78 -2.10
N LEU A 225 0.87 10.01 -1.48
CA LEU A 225 0.39 11.36 -1.13
C LEU A 225 1.21 12.00 0.00
N GLN A 226 1.68 11.20 0.96
CA GLN A 226 2.49 11.65 2.09
C GLN A 226 3.99 11.75 1.74
N GLY A 227 4.38 11.33 0.53
CA GLY A 227 5.77 11.35 0.07
C GLY A 227 6.66 10.38 0.84
N VAL A 228 6.10 9.23 1.27
CA VAL A 228 6.87 8.17 1.93
C VAL A 228 7.90 7.62 0.95
N THR A 229 9.17 7.63 1.34
CA THR A 229 10.28 7.10 0.56
C THR A 229 10.72 5.74 1.06
N GLU A 230 10.57 5.50 2.37
CA GLU A 230 11.03 4.27 3.03
C GLU A 230 9.89 3.59 3.78
N VAL A 231 9.65 2.32 3.44
CA VAL A 231 8.65 1.48 4.09
C VAL A 231 9.34 0.44 4.96
N ILE A 232 9.38 0.70 6.27
CA ILE A 232 9.97 -0.22 7.24
C ILE A 232 8.87 -1.14 7.77
N ARG A 233 9.11 -2.45 7.66
CA ARG A 233 8.16 -3.51 8.05
C ARG A 233 8.91 -4.72 8.56
N GLY A 234 8.23 -5.58 9.32
CA GLY A 234 8.75 -6.89 9.68
C GLY A 234 8.85 -7.82 8.46
N GLU A 235 9.80 -8.72 8.47
CA GLU A 235 10.05 -9.71 7.41
C GLU A 235 8.82 -10.60 7.13
N ASP A 236 8.02 -10.87 8.16
CA ASP A 236 6.74 -11.60 8.06
C ASP A 236 5.70 -10.94 7.15
N LEU A 237 5.93 -9.70 6.74
CA LEU A 237 5.06 -8.91 5.87
C LEU A 237 5.63 -8.70 4.46
N THR A 238 6.72 -9.36 4.09
CA THR A 238 7.37 -9.23 2.78
C THR A 238 6.72 -10.07 1.68
N GLN A 239 5.71 -10.90 2.01
CA GLN A 239 4.95 -11.73 1.06
C GLN A 239 3.80 -11.00 0.41
#